data_a03c39b17edcc7ad82772691d016b713
#
_entry.id   a03c39b17edcc7ad82772691d016b713
#
_cell.length_a   1.000
_cell.length_b   1.000
_cell.length_c   1.000
_cell.angle_alpha   90.00
_cell.angle_beta   90.00
_cell.angle_gamma   90.00
#
_symmetry.space_group_name_H-M   'P 1'
#
loop_
_entity.id
_entity.type
_entity.pdbx_description
1 polymer ?
#
loop_
_entity_poly.entity_id
_entity_poly.type
_entity_poly.pdbx_seq_one_letter_code
_entity_poly.pdbx_strand_id
1 'polypeptide(L)'
;MEIQKFIEEHELSGFPIALGGCRVSDLSLDSCDYDLFIFDGKLEPAKIVQHGDEFVIIHHASLSETNSEKLIQYHQLKFLQDESWDLQMLLSKIKEKHTSLFSDFAKNCLIESQFCCQKTIEAIQTSDVFAPCWQKCATYYLAKSISSINYLRASPSHMLDSLRKLKKSSINEHISVVTQTVGIERATPTLLERMLKSTIGFSDLIEKNNNSKIIQQKHNFFVKNSMLSDCYFYLGYVNQVNFVKIKDTLNREQDLMHI
;
A
#
# COMPACT_ATOMS: atom_id res chain seq x y z
N MET A 1 13.99 8.06 -15.21
CA MET A 1 15.15 8.15 -14.28
C MET A 1 16.12 7.01 -14.56
N GLU A 2 17.42 7.28 -14.59
CA GLU A 2 18.48 6.24 -14.57
C GLU A 2 18.71 5.80 -13.13
N ILE A 3 18.11 4.66 -12.74
CA ILE A 3 18.16 4.18 -11.36
C ILE A 3 19.59 3.88 -10.89
N GLN A 4 20.46 3.43 -11.78
CA GLN A 4 21.86 3.14 -11.46
C GLN A 4 22.61 4.40 -11.02
N LYS A 5 22.41 5.52 -11.74
CA LYS A 5 23.00 6.80 -11.37
C LYS A 5 22.49 7.29 -10.01
N PHE A 6 21.19 7.09 -9.72
CA PHE A 6 20.62 7.41 -8.40
C PHE A 6 21.30 6.61 -7.28
N ILE A 7 21.56 5.32 -7.49
CA ILE A 7 22.24 4.43 -6.52
C ILE A 7 23.66 4.95 -6.22
N GLU A 8 24.39 5.36 -7.26
CA GLU A 8 25.75 5.91 -7.12
C GLU A 8 25.76 7.26 -6.40
N GLU A 9 24.87 8.19 -6.79
CA GLU A 9 24.74 9.52 -6.17
C GLU A 9 24.39 9.48 -4.68
N HIS A 10 23.70 8.42 -4.24
CA HIS A 10 23.31 8.23 -2.86
C HIS A 10 24.19 7.25 -2.07
N GLU A 11 25.32 6.81 -2.64
CA GLU A 11 26.31 5.90 -2.01
C GLU A 11 25.69 4.58 -1.51
N LEU A 12 24.73 4.02 -2.25
CA LEU A 12 23.98 2.83 -1.86
C LEU A 12 24.63 1.52 -2.34
N SER A 13 25.70 1.58 -3.11
CA SER A 13 26.31 0.46 -3.85
C SER A 13 26.95 -0.62 -2.99
N GLY A 14 27.05 -0.46 -1.66
CA GLY A 14 27.67 -1.43 -0.76
C GLY A 14 26.80 -2.64 -0.36
N PHE A 15 25.56 -2.72 -0.83
CA PHE A 15 24.58 -3.73 -0.40
C PHE A 15 23.86 -4.34 -1.61
N PRO A 16 23.25 -5.54 -1.46
CA PRO A 16 22.32 -6.04 -2.46
C PRO A 16 21.11 -5.12 -2.59
N ILE A 17 20.75 -4.78 -3.84
CA ILE A 17 19.69 -3.83 -4.16
C ILE A 17 18.71 -4.42 -5.15
N ALA A 18 17.42 -4.21 -4.92
CA ALA A 18 16.37 -4.56 -5.86
C ALA A 18 15.37 -3.41 -6.07
N LEU A 19 14.80 -3.37 -7.26
CA LEU A 19 13.67 -2.52 -7.60
C LEU A 19 12.38 -3.32 -7.44
N GLY A 20 11.37 -2.71 -6.82
CA GLY A 20 10.06 -3.29 -6.60
C GLY A 20 8.91 -2.40 -7.07
N GLY A 21 7.72 -2.69 -6.55
CA GLY A 21 6.52 -1.92 -6.82
C GLY A 21 6.00 -2.05 -8.25
N CYS A 22 5.19 -1.07 -8.67
CA CYS A 22 4.56 -1.10 -9.98
C CYS A 22 5.54 -0.86 -11.14
N ARG A 23 6.71 -0.28 -10.89
CA ARG A 23 7.74 -0.04 -11.93
C ARG A 23 8.38 -1.31 -12.49
N VAL A 24 8.24 -2.45 -11.81
CA VAL A 24 8.73 -3.76 -12.29
C VAL A 24 7.63 -4.63 -12.86
N SER A 25 6.40 -4.12 -12.95
CA SER A 25 5.24 -4.82 -13.50
C SER A 25 4.70 -4.15 -14.75
N ASP A 26 3.88 -4.87 -15.51
CA ASP A 26 3.16 -4.35 -16.69
C ASP A 26 2.07 -3.32 -16.32
N LEU A 27 1.86 -3.09 -15.02
CA LEU A 27 0.88 -2.12 -14.50
C LEU A 27 1.46 -0.72 -14.28
N SER A 28 2.70 -0.45 -14.71
CA SER A 28 3.36 0.83 -14.47
C SER A 28 2.61 1.99 -15.12
N LEU A 29 2.36 3.05 -14.33
CA LEU A 29 1.83 4.34 -14.76
C LEU A 29 2.90 5.42 -14.58
N ASP A 30 2.77 6.54 -15.27
CA ASP A 30 3.70 7.67 -15.15
C ASP A 30 3.81 8.21 -13.72
N SER A 31 2.74 8.10 -12.94
CA SER A 31 2.70 8.52 -11.53
C SER A 31 3.23 7.48 -10.54
N CYS A 32 3.77 6.36 -11.01
CA CYS A 32 4.33 5.35 -10.12
C CYS A 32 5.69 5.76 -9.57
N ASP A 33 5.88 5.58 -8.28
CA ASP A 33 7.14 5.77 -7.58
C ASP A 33 8.12 4.64 -7.91
N TYR A 34 9.40 4.84 -7.59
CA TYR A 34 10.41 3.79 -7.60
C TYR A 34 10.57 3.25 -6.18
N ASP A 35 10.18 2.00 -5.95
CA ASP A 35 10.40 1.29 -4.69
C ASP A 35 11.77 0.61 -4.72
N LEU A 36 12.76 1.20 -4.06
CA LEU A 36 14.13 0.68 -4.00
C LEU A 36 14.34 -0.03 -2.67
N PHE A 37 14.63 -1.32 -2.72
CA PHE A 37 14.90 -2.15 -1.55
C PHE A 37 16.41 -2.35 -1.40
N ILE A 38 16.95 -1.93 -0.25
CA ILE A 38 18.36 -2.07 0.12
C ILE A 38 18.44 -3.11 1.22
N PHE A 39 19.16 -4.21 0.97
CA PHE A 39 19.29 -5.32 1.92
C PHE A 39 20.48 -5.09 2.85
N ASP A 40 20.42 -4.01 3.63
CA ASP A 40 21.44 -3.59 4.59
C ASP A 40 21.17 -4.05 6.03
N GLY A 41 20.03 -4.74 6.26
CA GLY A 41 19.64 -5.25 7.57
C GLY A 41 19.18 -4.20 8.57
N LYS A 42 19.06 -2.94 8.19
CA LYS A 42 18.60 -1.88 9.07
C LYS A 42 17.11 -1.97 9.33
N LEU A 43 16.66 -1.49 10.49
CA LEU A 43 15.26 -1.39 10.90
C LEU A 43 14.77 0.07 10.83
N GLU A 44 15.23 0.81 9.85
CA GLU A 44 14.85 2.21 9.66
C GLU A 44 13.53 2.31 8.85
N PRO A 45 12.70 3.35 9.10
CA PRO A 45 11.53 3.60 8.28
C PRO A 45 11.93 3.94 6.84
N ALA A 46 11.03 3.67 5.90
CA ALA A 46 11.27 4.00 4.50
C ALA A 46 11.50 5.50 4.30
N LYS A 47 12.51 5.86 3.51
CA LYS A 47 12.86 7.24 3.18
C LYS A 47 12.35 7.60 1.80
N ILE A 48 11.64 8.72 1.68
CA ILE A 48 11.15 9.24 0.41
C ILE A 48 12.09 10.33 -0.08
N VAL A 49 12.68 10.11 -1.26
CA VAL A 49 13.59 11.04 -1.92
C VAL A 49 12.95 11.53 -3.22
N GLN A 50 12.90 12.83 -3.42
CA GLN A 50 12.50 13.41 -4.70
C GLN A 50 13.74 13.56 -5.59
N HIS A 51 13.67 13.03 -6.81
CA HIS A 51 14.72 13.16 -7.83
C HIS A 51 14.08 13.68 -9.11
N GLY A 52 14.27 14.98 -9.39
CA GLY A 52 13.52 15.67 -10.44
C GLY A 52 12.02 15.67 -10.17
N ASP A 53 11.24 15.19 -11.14
CA ASP A 53 9.78 15.05 -11.04
C ASP A 53 9.34 13.67 -10.49
N GLU A 54 10.27 12.78 -10.20
CA GLU A 54 9.99 11.42 -9.77
C GLU A 54 10.31 11.24 -8.27
N PHE A 55 9.67 10.23 -7.65
CA PHE A 55 9.93 9.87 -6.26
C PHE A 55 10.54 8.48 -6.18
N VAL A 56 11.54 8.35 -5.31
CA VAL A 56 12.17 7.09 -4.93
C VAL A 56 11.86 6.84 -3.47
N ILE A 57 11.26 5.69 -3.18
CA ILE A 57 11.01 5.22 -1.83
C ILE A 57 12.09 4.19 -1.51
N ILE A 58 13.00 4.53 -0.62
CA ILE A 58 14.08 3.66 -0.18
C ILE A 58 13.57 2.86 1.01
N HIS A 59 13.52 1.54 0.85
CA HIS A 59 13.13 0.59 1.88
C HIS A 59 14.37 -0.15 2.38
N HIS A 60 14.59 -0.14 3.70
CA HIS A 60 15.58 -0.99 4.34
C HIS A 60 15.02 -2.41 4.51
N ALA A 61 15.80 -3.41 4.14
CA ALA A 61 15.37 -4.79 4.06
C ALA A 61 16.43 -5.75 4.64
N SER A 62 16.03 -6.98 4.95
CA SER A 62 16.94 -8.00 5.47
C SER A 62 16.90 -9.26 4.62
N LEU A 63 18.07 -9.83 4.34
CA LEU A 63 18.23 -11.15 3.69
C LEU A 63 17.73 -12.28 4.59
N SER A 64 17.66 -12.07 5.91
CA SER A 64 17.14 -13.02 6.91
C SER A 64 15.68 -12.79 7.28
N GLU A 65 14.92 -12.04 6.46
CA GLU A 65 13.51 -11.77 6.72
C GLU A 65 12.68 -13.06 6.77
N THR A 66 11.78 -13.15 7.76
CA THR A 66 10.89 -14.29 7.96
C THR A 66 9.41 -13.90 8.00
N ASN A 67 9.11 -12.62 8.12
CA ASN A 67 7.73 -12.14 8.15
C ASN A 67 7.08 -12.29 6.77
N SER A 68 5.98 -13.05 6.69
CA SER A 68 5.28 -13.34 5.45
C SER A 68 4.76 -12.07 4.73
N GLU A 69 4.35 -11.05 5.47
CA GLU A 69 3.90 -9.78 4.91
C GLU A 69 5.02 -9.01 4.21
N LYS A 70 6.25 -9.09 4.74
CA LYS A 70 7.43 -8.52 4.09
C LYS A 70 7.93 -9.40 2.94
N LEU A 71 7.96 -10.73 3.12
CA LEU A 71 8.40 -11.65 2.08
C LEU A 71 7.53 -11.59 0.82
N ILE A 72 6.20 -11.37 0.98
CA ILE A 72 5.32 -11.19 -0.17
C ILE A 72 5.64 -9.90 -0.94
N GLN A 73 6.23 -8.90 -0.27
CA GLN A 73 6.71 -7.68 -0.93
C GLN A 73 7.92 -7.95 -1.83
N TYR A 74 8.70 -8.96 -1.52
CA TYR A 74 9.89 -9.32 -2.27
C TYR A 74 9.58 -10.24 -3.46
N HIS A 75 8.38 -10.79 -3.58
CA HIS A 75 8.02 -11.76 -4.62
C HIS A 75 8.25 -11.25 -6.05
N GLN A 76 8.06 -9.96 -6.30
CA GLN A 76 8.19 -9.34 -7.63
C GLN A 76 9.41 -8.43 -7.75
N LEU A 77 10.39 -8.53 -6.84
CA LEU A 77 11.58 -7.71 -6.93
C LEU A 77 12.43 -8.09 -8.14
N LYS A 78 12.95 -7.06 -8.81
CA LYS A 78 13.98 -7.18 -9.84
C LYS A 78 15.30 -6.75 -9.21
N PHE A 79 16.24 -7.68 -9.07
CA PHE A 79 17.56 -7.33 -8.54
C PHE A 79 18.30 -6.37 -9.50
N LEU A 80 18.99 -5.39 -8.94
CA LEU A 80 19.82 -4.43 -9.64
C LEU A 80 21.30 -4.67 -9.34
N GLN A 81 21.63 -5.05 -8.09
CA GLN A 81 22.96 -5.32 -7.62
C GLN A 81 22.91 -6.45 -6.59
N ASP A 82 23.76 -7.47 -6.74
CA ASP A 82 23.86 -8.61 -5.83
C ASP A 82 25.16 -9.38 -6.11
N GLU A 83 26.30 -8.91 -5.55
CA GLU A 83 27.62 -9.50 -5.78
C GLU A 83 27.78 -10.88 -5.15
N SER A 84 27.13 -11.10 -3.99
CA SER A 84 27.21 -12.35 -3.22
C SER A 84 26.19 -13.40 -3.65
N TRP A 85 25.22 -13.07 -4.52
CA TRP A 85 24.09 -13.91 -4.91
C TRP A 85 23.08 -14.22 -3.79
N ASP A 86 23.25 -13.63 -2.62
CA ASP A 86 22.38 -13.88 -1.45
C ASP A 86 20.95 -13.43 -1.67
N LEU A 87 20.76 -12.27 -2.33
CA LEU A 87 19.45 -11.77 -2.69
C LEU A 87 18.76 -12.68 -3.71
N GLN A 88 19.48 -13.13 -4.73
CA GLN A 88 18.94 -14.06 -5.73
C GLN A 88 18.53 -15.39 -5.10
N MET A 89 19.31 -15.91 -4.13
CA MET A 89 18.95 -17.10 -3.37
C MET A 89 17.66 -16.86 -2.54
N LEU A 90 17.54 -15.71 -1.88
CA LEU A 90 16.32 -15.35 -1.14
C LEU A 90 15.10 -15.29 -2.07
N LEU A 91 15.21 -14.58 -3.22
CA LEU A 91 14.12 -14.45 -4.18
C LEU A 91 13.70 -15.81 -4.76
N SER A 92 14.64 -16.73 -4.99
CA SER A 92 14.35 -18.09 -5.44
C SER A 92 13.54 -18.87 -4.39
N LYS A 93 13.94 -18.82 -3.11
CA LYS A 93 13.18 -19.43 -2.00
C LYS A 93 11.77 -18.86 -1.86
N ILE A 94 11.61 -17.54 -2.06
CA ILE A 94 10.30 -16.88 -2.04
C ILE A 94 9.42 -17.40 -3.18
N LYS A 95 9.97 -17.55 -4.39
CA LYS A 95 9.25 -18.10 -5.55
C LYS A 95 8.80 -19.55 -5.32
N GLU A 96 9.63 -20.38 -4.71
CA GLU A 96 9.26 -21.75 -4.36
C GLU A 96 8.10 -21.82 -3.36
N LYS A 97 8.05 -20.89 -2.42
CA LYS A 97 7.04 -20.82 -1.35
C LYS A 97 5.87 -19.88 -1.68
N HIS A 98 5.78 -19.37 -2.90
CA HIS A 98 4.87 -18.28 -3.23
C HIS A 98 3.41 -18.62 -2.88
N THR A 99 2.94 -19.84 -3.18
CA THR A 99 1.56 -20.26 -2.89
C THR A 99 1.24 -20.21 -1.39
N SER A 100 2.12 -20.71 -0.54
CA SER A 100 1.93 -20.64 0.92
C SER A 100 1.99 -19.21 1.43
N LEU A 101 2.94 -18.41 0.97
CA LEU A 101 3.08 -17.01 1.38
C LEU A 101 1.82 -16.19 1.04
N PHE A 102 1.31 -16.32 -0.18
CA PHE A 102 0.10 -15.63 -0.59
C PHE A 102 -1.14 -16.12 0.16
N SER A 103 -1.26 -17.42 0.41
CA SER A 103 -2.34 -18.01 1.21
C SER A 103 -2.31 -17.52 2.65
N ASP A 104 -1.14 -17.49 3.29
CA ASP A 104 -1.00 -17.05 4.68
C ASP A 104 -1.26 -15.54 4.83
N PHE A 105 -0.76 -14.74 3.91
CA PHE A 105 -1.07 -13.32 3.88
C PHE A 105 -2.57 -13.04 3.65
N ALA A 106 -3.21 -13.79 2.75
CA ALA A 106 -4.64 -13.68 2.50
C ALA A 106 -5.46 -14.01 3.76
N LYS A 107 -5.09 -15.07 4.49
CA LYS A 107 -5.72 -15.45 5.77
C LYS A 107 -5.55 -14.36 6.83
N ASN A 108 -4.34 -13.82 6.98
CA ASN A 108 -4.06 -12.73 7.91
C ASN A 108 -4.91 -11.50 7.59
N CYS A 109 -4.99 -11.10 6.31
CA CYS A 109 -5.86 -10.01 5.89
C CYS A 109 -7.34 -10.29 6.16
N LEU A 110 -7.80 -11.54 6.01
CA LEU A 110 -9.19 -11.91 6.31
C LEU A 110 -9.49 -11.84 7.81
N ILE A 111 -8.55 -12.27 8.66
CA ILE A 111 -8.65 -12.15 10.12
C ILE A 111 -8.73 -10.67 10.52
N GLU A 112 -7.85 -9.81 9.98
CA GLU A 112 -7.88 -8.38 10.23
C GLU A 112 -9.20 -7.73 9.75
N SER A 113 -9.71 -8.16 8.58
CA SER A 113 -11.01 -7.73 8.08
C SER A 113 -12.13 -8.08 9.08
N GLN A 114 -12.16 -9.33 9.57
CA GLN A 114 -13.15 -9.79 10.53
C GLN A 114 -13.06 -9.03 11.87
N PHE A 115 -11.83 -8.81 12.35
CA PHE A 115 -11.59 -8.00 13.54
C PHE A 115 -12.14 -6.58 13.39
N CYS A 116 -11.85 -5.94 12.26
CA CYS A 116 -12.36 -4.59 11.97
C CYS A 116 -13.89 -4.56 11.80
N CYS A 117 -14.51 -5.62 11.26
CA CYS A 117 -15.97 -5.76 11.24
C CYS A 117 -16.55 -5.77 12.65
N GLN A 118 -15.95 -6.57 13.55
CA GLN A 118 -16.40 -6.62 14.95
C GLN A 118 -16.26 -5.26 15.64
N LYS A 119 -15.12 -4.58 15.42
CA LYS A 119 -14.92 -3.19 15.92
C LYS A 119 -15.94 -2.21 15.35
N THR A 120 -16.36 -2.37 14.10
CA THR A 120 -17.42 -1.55 13.50
C THR A 120 -18.74 -1.73 14.24
N ILE A 121 -19.12 -2.99 14.55
CA ILE A 121 -20.36 -3.30 15.27
C ILE A 121 -20.34 -2.69 16.68
N GLU A 122 -19.23 -2.90 17.41
CA GLU A 122 -19.04 -2.32 18.75
C GLU A 122 -19.11 -0.79 18.71
N ALA A 123 -18.44 -0.15 17.75
CA ALA A 123 -18.43 1.29 17.58
C ALA A 123 -19.83 1.86 17.28
N ILE A 124 -20.62 1.17 16.45
CA ILE A 124 -22.02 1.57 16.19
C ILE A 124 -22.86 1.48 17.46
N GLN A 125 -22.72 0.41 18.24
CA GLN A 125 -23.47 0.22 19.50
C GLN A 125 -23.14 1.28 20.56
N THR A 126 -21.89 1.74 20.58
CA THR A 126 -21.42 2.77 21.54
C THR A 126 -21.49 4.19 20.99
N SER A 127 -22.00 4.37 19.76
CA SER A 127 -22.03 5.67 19.06
C SER A 127 -20.63 6.28 18.89
N ASP A 128 -19.61 5.43 18.72
CA ASP A 128 -18.24 5.87 18.45
C ASP A 128 -18.13 6.48 17.06
N VAL A 129 -17.56 7.67 16.97
CA VAL A 129 -17.36 8.42 15.73
C VAL A 129 -16.43 7.72 14.74
N PHE A 130 -15.62 6.77 15.18
CA PHE A 130 -14.69 6.00 14.34
C PHE A 130 -15.32 4.75 13.70
N ALA A 131 -16.61 4.47 13.90
CA ALA A 131 -17.30 3.35 13.25
C ALA A 131 -17.07 3.30 11.73
N PRO A 132 -17.16 4.41 10.95
CA PRO A 132 -16.87 4.41 9.52
C PRO A 132 -15.40 4.11 9.20
N CYS A 133 -14.47 4.47 10.07
CA CYS A 133 -13.05 4.16 9.90
C CYS A 133 -12.79 2.66 10.02
N TRP A 134 -13.35 2.01 11.04
CA TRP A 134 -13.28 0.55 11.21
C TRP A 134 -13.91 -0.20 10.03
N GLN A 135 -15.07 0.28 9.53
CA GLN A 135 -15.72 -0.30 8.35
C GLN A 135 -14.80 -0.21 7.11
N LYS A 136 -14.14 0.93 6.90
CA LYS A 136 -13.18 1.09 5.79
C LYS A 136 -11.98 0.16 5.97
N CYS A 137 -11.44 0.03 7.19
CA CYS A 137 -10.37 -0.92 7.47
C CYS A 137 -10.76 -2.35 7.10
N ALA A 138 -11.93 -2.82 7.55
CA ALA A 138 -12.46 -4.13 7.20
C ALA A 138 -12.48 -4.35 5.68
N THR A 139 -12.98 -3.36 4.96
CA THR A 139 -13.14 -3.43 3.51
C THR A 139 -11.79 -3.48 2.76
N TYR A 140 -10.80 -2.68 3.15
CA TYR A 140 -9.49 -2.70 2.51
C TYR A 140 -8.69 -3.97 2.85
N TYR A 141 -8.85 -4.52 4.07
CA TYR A 141 -8.28 -5.82 4.39
C TYR A 141 -8.93 -6.95 3.59
N LEU A 142 -10.26 -6.92 3.37
CA LEU A 142 -10.95 -7.86 2.48
C LEU A 142 -10.42 -7.74 1.04
N ALA A 143 -10.24 -6.52 0.52
CA ALA A 143 -9.66 -6.28 -0.79
C ALA A 143 -8.25 -6.87 -0.93
N LYS A 144 -7.38 -6.68 0.09
CA LYS A 144 -6.05 -7.30 0.16
C LYS A 144 -6.12 -8.82 0.18
N SER A 145 -7.05 -9.41 0.94
CA SER A 145 -7.25 -10.87 1.01
C SER A 145 -7.65 -11.42 -0.35
N ILE A 146 -8.66 -10.82 -1.02
CA ILE A 146 -9.09 -11.24 -2.37
C ILE A 146 -7.95 -11.12 -3.38
N SER A 147 -7.20 -10.01 -3.37
CA SER A 147 -6.04 -9.85 -4.25
C SER A 147 -5.02 -10.96 -4.04
N SER A 148 -4.69 -11.27 -2.78
CA SER A 148 -3.68 -12.27 -2.43
C SER A 148 -4.08 -13.70 -2.79
N ILE A 149 -5.33 -14.09 -2.61
CA ILE A 149 -5.84 -15.40 -3.05
C ILE A 149 -5.68 -15.56 -4.57
N ASN A 150 -5.76 -14.46 -5.32
CA ASN A 150 -5.53 -14.44 -6.77
C ASN A 150 -4.06 -14.20 -7.14
N TYR A 151 -3.13 -14.36 -6.21
CA TYR A 151 -1.69 -14.15 -6.39
C TYR A 151 -1.33 -12.75 -6.92
N LEU A 152 -2.16 -11.75 -6.61
CA LEU A 152 -1.93 -10.37 -6.97
C LEU A 152 -1.42 -9.60 -5.75
N ARG A 153 -0.35 -8.87 -5.96
CA ARG A 153 0.08 -7.80 -5.07
C ARG A 153 0.07 -6.48 -5.83
N ALA A 154 -1.10 -5.91 -5.94
CA ALA A 154 -1.22 -4.58 -6.52
C ALA A 154 -0.81 -3.51 -5.50
N SER A 155 -0.07 -2.50 -5.97
CA SER A 155 0.12 -1.29 -5.18
C SER A 155 -1.24 -0.59 -4.95
N PRO A 156 -1.37 0.24 -3.90
CA PRO A 156 -2.63 0.92 -3.62
C PRO A 156 -3.24 1.66 -4.81
N SER A 157 -2.37 2.23 -5.66
CA SER A 157 -2.77 2.96 -6.87
C SER A 157 -3.40 2.08 -7.95
N HIS A 158 -3.11 0.78 -7.96
CA HIS A 158 -3.56 -0.17 -8.98
C HIS A 158 -4.56 -1.19 -8.44
N MET A 159 -4.84 -1.16 -7.13
CA MET A 159 -5.62 -2.22 -6.49
C MET A 159 -7.02 -2.34 -7.06
N LEU A 160 -7.74 -1.23 -7.24
CA LEU A 160 -9.11 -1.28 -7.76
C LEU A 160 -9.15 -1.78 -9.21
N ASP A 161 -8.25 -1.29 -10.07
CA ASP A 161 -8.13 -1.75 -11.46
C ASP A 161 -7.78 -3.24 -11.53
N SER A 162 -6.86 -3.70 -10.69
CA SER A 162 -6.48 -5.11 -10.59
C SER A 162 -7.65 -5.99 -10.14
N LEU A 163 -8.42 -5.55 -9.14
CA LEU A 163 -9.61 -6.28 -8.68
C LEU A 163 -10.67 -6.41 -9.77
N ARG A 164 -10.89 -5.35 -10.57
CA ARG A 164 -11.86 -5.36 -11.69
C ARG A 164 -11.49 -6.35 -12.80
N LYS A 165 -10.19 -6.62 -12.97
CA LYS A 165 -9.66 -7.54 -14.00
C LYS A 165 -9.69 -9.02 -13.59
N LEU A 166 -10.03 -9.32 -12.34
CA LEU A 166 -10.09 -10.68 -11.85
C LEU A 166 -11.21 -11.50 -12.55
N LYS A 167 -10.90 -12.75 -12.87
CA LYS A 167 -11.87 -13.68 -13.44
C LYS A 167 -13.01 -13.94 -12.44
N LYS A 168 -14.22 -14.16 -12.94
CA LYS A 168 -15.37 -14.53 -12.11
C LYS A 168 -15.09 -15.83 -11.35
N SER A 169 -15.32 -15.82 -10.05
CA SER A 169 -15.28 -16.97 -9.15
C SER A 169 -16.10 -16.64 -7.90
N SER A 170 -16.45 -17.64 -7.09
CA SER A 170 -17.19 -17.41 -5.84
C SER A 170 -16.49 -16.43 -4.88
N ILE A 171 -15.15 -16.45 -4.83
CA ILE A 171 -14.36 -15.51 -4.04
C ILE A 171 -14.40 -14.09 -4.63
N ASN A 172 -14.26 -14.00 -5.95
CA ASN A 172 -14.14 -12.70 -6.62
C ASN A 172 -15.49 -11.98 -6.73
N GLU A 173 -16.63 -12.64 -6.52
CA GLU A 173 -17.95 -12.00 -6.38
C GLU A 173 -18.00 -11.03 -5.20
N HIS A 174 -17.19 -11.25 -4.15
CA HIS A 174 -17.09 -10.34 -3.01
C HIS A 174 -16.42 -8.99 -3.33
N ILE A 175 -15.85 -8.82 -4.53
CA ILE A 175 -15.37 -7.51 -5.01
C ILE A 175 -16.50 -6.49 -5.04
N SER A 176 -17.73 -6.92 -5.34
CA SER A 176 -18.91 -6.07 -5.28
C SER A 176 -19.15 -5.49 -3.88
N VAL A 177 -18.97 -6.31 -2.83
CA VAL A 177 -19.05 -5.85 -1.43
C VAL A 177 -17.97 -4.81 -1.14
N VAL A 178 -16.73 -5.05 -1.60
CA VAL A 178 -15.65 -4.07 -1.44
C VAL A 178 -16.00 -2.73 -2.08
N THR A 179 -16.43 -2.73 -3.35
CA THR A 179 -16.70 -1.50 -4.09
C THR A 179 -17.89 -0.73 -3.53
N GLN A 180 -18.96 -1.42 -3.15
CA GLN A 180 -20.15 -0.83 -2.51
C GLN A 180 -19.82 -0.24 -1.14
N THR A 181 -19.10 -0.97 -0.29
CA THR A 181 -18.75 -0.50 1.06
C THR A 181 -17.77 0.67 1.03
N VAL A 182 -16.82 0.67 0.09
CA VAL A 182 -15.96 1.84 -0.14
C VAL A 182 -16.79 3.02 -0.64
N GLY A 183 -17.80 2.79 -1.47
CA GLY A 183 -18.66 3.83 -2.05
C GLY A 183 -18.00 4.52 -3.25
N ILE A 184 -17.39 3.73 -4.15
CA ILE A 184 -16.65 4.26 -5.31
C ILE A 184 -17.53 5.05 -6.28
N GLU A 185 -18.85 4.83 -6.27
CA GLU A 185 -19.84 5.57 -7.06
C GLU A 185 -19.96 7.05 -6.69
N ARG A 186 -19.45 7.42 -5.50
CA ARG A 186 -19.43 8.82 -5.01
C ARG A 186 -18.26 9.62 -5.58
N ALA A 187 -17.37 9.01 -6.33
CA ALA A 187 -16.17 9.65 -6.85
C ALA A 187 -16.54 10.79 -7.83
N THR A 188 -16.46 12.02 -7.37
CA THR A 188 -16.59 13.22 -8.18
C THR A 188 -15.35 14.10 -8.03
N PRO A 189 -14.96 14.91 -9.03
CA PRO A 189 -13.79 15.78 -8.91
C PRO A 189 -13.81 16.65 -7.65
N THR A 190 -14.95 17.26 -7.32
CA THR A 190 -15.11 18.13 -6.14
C THR A 190 -14.89 17.33 -4.83
N LEU A 191 -15.44 16.11 -4.74
CA LEU A 191 -15.21 15.28 -3.56
C LEU A 191 -13.75 14.84 -3.44
N LEU A 192 -13.12 14.49 -4.55
CA LEU A 192 -11.71 14.06 -4.58
C LEU A 192 -10.78 15.18 -4.13
N GLU A 193 -11.00 16.43 -4.53
CA GLU A 193 -10.23 17.58 -4.03
C GLU A 193 -10.36 17.77 -2.52
N ARG A 194 -11.56 17.58 -1.96
CA ARG A 194 -11.77 17.65 -0.51
C ARG A 194 -11.09 16.49 0.20
N MET A 195 -11.20 15.27 -0.34
CA MET A 195 -10.52 14.09 0.19
C MET A 195 -9.02 14.26 0.14
N LEU A 196 -8.47 14.80 -0.95
CA LEU A 196 -7.04 15.05 -1.07
C LEU A 196 -6.52 15.92 0.08
N LYS A 197 -7.16 17.07 0.32
CA LYS A 197 -6.75 17.99 1.39
C LYS A 197 -6.78 17.31 2.76
N SER A 198 -7.85 16.57 3.05
CA SER A 198 -7.97 15.81 4.29
C SER A 198 -6.93 14.69 4.40
N THR A 199 -6.68 13.95 3.32
CA THR A 199 -5.70 12.86 3.30
C THR A 199 -4.28 13.37 3.48
N ILE A 200 -3.91 14.49 2.85
CA ILE A 200 -2.61 15.14 3.03
C ILE A 200 -2.46 15.60 4.48
N GLY A 201 -3.42 16.34 5.02
CA GLY A 201 -3.36 16.81 6.41
C GLY A 201 -3.24 15.66 7.40
N PHE A 202 -3.97 14.57 7.17
CA PHE A 202 -3.89 13.37 8.01
C PHE A 202 -2.53 12.66 7.89
N SER A 203 -1.98 12.55 6.67
CA SER A 203 -0.66 11.96 6.47
C SER A 203 0.45 12.77 7.12
N ASP A 204 0.40 14.11 7.02
CA ASP A 204 1.39 15.02 7.61
C ASP A 204 1.31 15.05 9.15
N LEU A 205 0.13 14.80 9.73
CA LEU A 205 -0.05 14.62 11.16
C LEU A 205 0.71 13.38 11.68
N ILE A 206 0.68 12.28 10.90
CA ILE A 206 1.28 11.01 11.31
C ILE A 206 2.79 11.01 11.07
N GLU A 207 3.21 11.50 9.92
CA GLU A 207 4.60 11.38 9.49
C GLU A 207 4.98 12.55 8.56
N LYS A 208 5.82 13.44 9.04
CA LYS A 208 6.34 14.58 8.27
C LYS A 208 7.43 14.11 7.29
N ASN A 209 7.00 13.48 6.21
CA ASN A 209 7.87 13.07 5.10
C ASN A 209 7.31 13.58 3.77
N ASN A 210 7.93 13.21 2.64
CA ASN A 210 7.45 13.61 1.32
C ASN A 210 6.21 12.82 0.83
N ASN A 211 5.53 12.05 1.68
CA ASN A 211 4.38 11.23 1.30
C ASN A 211 3.21 12.08 0.78
N SER A 212 3.00 13.26 1.37
CA SER A 212 1.99 14.21 0.91
C SER A 212 2.19 14.64 -0.55
N LYS A 213 3.43 14.79 -1.00
CA LYS A 213 3.74 15.11 -2.41
C LYS A 213 3.41 13.93 -3.35
N ILE A 214 3.69 12.70 -2.93
CA ILE A 214 3.32 11.49 -3.68
C ILE A 214 1.80 11.39 -3.81
N ILE A 215 1.07 11.61 -2.72
CA ILE A 215 -0.41 11.61 -2.71
C ILE A 215 -0.95 12.65 -3.69
N GLN A 216 -0.41 13.87 -3.65
CA GLN A 216 -0.78 14.94 -4.58
C GLN A 216 -0.50 14.58 -6.04
N GLN A 217 0.68 14.03 -6.33
CA GLN A 217 1.06 13.63 -7.70
C GLN A 217 0.11 12.54 -8.24
N LYS A 218 -0.18 11.51 -7.44
CA LYS A 218 -1.10 10.43 -7.82
C LYS A 218 -2.51 10.92 -8.03
N HIS A 219 -3.02 11.78 -7.13
CA HIS A 219 -4.32 12.41 -7.30
C HIS A 219 -4.40 13.17 -8.63
N ASN A 220 -3.43 14.04 -8.92
CA ASN A 220 -3.40 14.83 -10.15
C ASN A 220 -3.39 13.94 -11.40
N PHE A 221 -2.60 12.86 -11.37
CA PHE A 221 -2.57 11.87 -12.45
C PHE A 221 -3.94 11.21 -12.66
N PHE A 222 -4.57 10.72 -11.60
CA PHE A 222 -5.87 10.05 -11.68
C PHE A 222 -6.96 10.98 -12.20
N VAL A 223 -7.04 12.21 -11.68
CA VAL A 223 -8.04 13.19 -12.12
C VAL A 223 -7.83 13.59 -13.58
N LYS A 224 -6.58 13.84 -13.98
CA LYS A 224 -6.21 14.16 -15.37
C LYS A 224 -6.61 13.07 -16.36
N ASN A 225 -6.53 11.81 -15.93
CA ASN A 225 -6.85 10.64 -16.76
C ASN A 225 -8.28 10.11 -16.56
N SER A 226 -9.16 10.88 -15.89
CA SER A 226 -10.56 10.51 -15.62
C SER A 226 -10.72 9.20 -14.83
N MET A 227 -9.71 8.80 -14.05
CA MET A 227 -9.69 7.62 -13.21
C MET A 227 -10.25 7.94 -11.80
N LEU A 228 -11.46 8.52 -11.75
CA LEU A 228 -12.00 9.08 -10.50
C LEU A 228 -12.24 8.02 -9.42
N SER A 229 -12.79 6.87 -9.79
CA SER A 229 -13.04 5.77 -8.84
C SER A 229 -11.73 5.19 -8.27
N ASP A 230 -10.68 5.12 -9.08
CA ASP A 230 -9.35 4.63 -8.66
C ASP A 230 -8.69 5.64 -7.71
N CYS A 231 -8.83 6.94 -8.00
CA CYS A 231 -8.41 8.02 -7.11
C CYS A 231 -9.13 7.94 -5.75
N TYR A 232 -10.45 7.78 -5.76
CA TYR A 232 -11.26 7.65 -4.54
C TYR A 232 -10.83 6.45 -3.70
N PHE A 233 -10.63 5.30 -4.35
CA PHE A 233 -10.16 4.09 -3.70
C PHE A 233 -8.76 4.27 -3.11
N TYR A 234 -7.84 4.87 -3.87
CA TYR A 234 -6.47 5.16 -3.43
C TYR A 234 -6.42 6.07 -2.19
N LEU A 235 -7.11 7.23 -2.24
CA LEU A 235 -7.15 8.15 -1.10
C LEU A 235 -7.77 7.51 0.15
N GLY A 236 -8.83 6.71 -0.03
CA GLY A 236 -9.42 5.95 1.05
C GLY A 236 -8.49 4.90 1.64
N TYR A 237 -7.67 4.23 0.80
CA TYR A 237 -6.64 3.30 1.25
C TYR A 237 -5.57 4.01 2.09
N VAL A 238 -5.08 5.16 1.64
CA VAL A 238 -4.09 5.95 2.40
C VAL A 238 -4.65 6.34 3.76
N ASN A 239 -5.89 6.80 3.82
CA ASN A 239 -6.55 7.13 5.08
C ASN A 239 -6.72 5.92 6.00
N GLN A 240 -7.01 4.72 5.45
CA GLN A 240 -7.06 3.48 6.23
C GLN A 240 -5.70 3.16 6.84
N VAL A 241 -4.61 3.26 6.07
CA VAL A 241 -3.26 3.02 6.58
C VAL A 241 -2.91 4.03 7.68
N ASN A 242 -3.25 5.29 7.49
CA ASN A 242 -3.03 6.35 8.46
C ASN A 242 -3.82 6.09 9.75
N PHE A 243 -5.09 5.73 9.65
CA PHE A 243 -5.92 5.41 10.81
C PHE A 243 -5.35 4.23 11.62
N VAL A 244 -4.92 3.15 10.96
CA VAL A 244 -4.31 1.99 11.65
C VAL A 244 -3.05 2.39 12.43
N LYS A 245 -2.26 3.33 11.91
CA LYS A 245 -1.04 3.81 12.58
C LYS A 245 -1.32 4.57 13.89
N ILE A 246 -2.43 5.32 13.97
CA ILE A 246 -2.69 6.22 15.11
C ILE A 246 -3.90 5.84 15.96
N LYS A 247 -4.64 4.79 15.60
CA LYS A 247 -5.88 4.37 16.31
C LYS A 247 -5.69 4.26 17.83
N ASP A 248 -4.55 3.76 18.28
CA ASP A 248 -4.26 3.58 19.71
C ASP A 248 -3.97 4.92 20.40
N THR A 249 -3.43 5.90 19.68
CA THR A 249 -3.22 7.27 20.17
C THR A 249 -4.55 8.01 20.24
N LEU A 250 -5.38 7.90 19.21
CA LEU A 250 -6.71 8.54 19.18
C LEU A 250 -7.60 8.08 20.35
N ASN A 251 -7.49 6.81 20.75
CA ASN A 251 -8.22 6.30 21.92
C ASN A 251 -7.75 6.88 23.25
N ARG A 252 -6.54 7.45 23.32
CA ARG A 252 -5.96 8.02 24.55
C ARG A 252 -6.11 9.54 24.63
N GLU A 253 -6.13 10.21 23.50
CA GLU A 253 -6.14 11.67 23.38
C GLU A 253 -7.40 12.15 22.66
N GLN A 254 -8.47 12.39 23.43
CA GLN A 254 -9.76 12.80 22.87
C GLN A 254 -9.69 14.14 22.09
N ASP A 255 -8.73 15.00 22.39
CA ASP A 255 -8.55 16.29 21.71
C ASP A 255 -8.15 16.16 20.23
N LEU A 256 -7.59 15.01 19.82
CA LEU A 256 -7.29 14.72 18.42
C LEU A 256 -8.54 14.34 17.60
N MET A 257 -9.70 14.18 18.24
CA MET A 257 -10.94 13.80 17.55
C MET A 257 -11.56 14.94 16.73
N HIS A 258 -11.05 16.15 16.85
CA HIS A 258 -11.56 17.35 16.17
C HIS A 258 -10.75 17.74 14.92
N ILE A 259 -9.78 16.93 14.52
CA ILE A 259 -8.98 17.08 13.31
C ILE A 259 -9.61 16.28 12.18
#